data_08d37dac455de91ec350e9e97cc9aedb
#
_entry.id   08d37dac455de91ec350e9e97cc9aedb
#
_cell.length_a   1.000
_cell.length_b   1.000
_cell.length_c   1.000
_cell.angle_alpha   90.00
_cell.angle_beta   90.00
_cell.angle_gamma   90.00
#
_symmetry.space_group_name_H-M   'P 1'
#
loop_
_entity.id
_entity.type
_entity.pdbx_description
1 polymer ?
#
loop_
_entity_poly.entity_id
_entity_poly.type
_entity_poly.pdbx_seq_one_letter_code
_entity_poly.pdbx_strand_id
1 'polypeptide(L)'
;MTTARDERGDGELEVEANSTTDNPLIDAQTGEVHNGGNFLAQYVATGLDRVRSQLALTAKHNDVQIAMLMSPSMSDGLAPSLVGNRERARNMGLKGLQMAGNSLMALVAYFSTPLADRFPSHAEQFNQNINSQSFGAAHLADLQLGLMEQHLACGLLAAVQAVDLRAALHQAPAHDLLSAETIVLYHKLRAAVGRADDGRPIVGHDEEQVLEHWVEAVARELAERGSLAAVCPRLS
;
A
#
# COMPACT_ATOMS: atom_id res chain seq x y z
N MET A 1 -4.12 -11.34 15.37
CA MET A 1 -4.84 -10.08 15.50
C MET A 1 -6.08 -10.20 14.62
N THR A 2 -7.24 -10.36 15.22
CA THR A 2 -8.52 -10.46 14.51
C THR A 2 -8.79 -9.10 13.88
N THR A 3 -8.82 -9.05 12.56
CA THR A 3 -9.37 -7.90 11.83
C THR A 3 -10.86 -7.85 12.17
N ALA A 4 -11.22 -7.10 13.22
CA ALA A 4 -12.58 -6.64 13.34
C ALA A 4 -12.81 -5.81 12.06
N ARG A 5 -13.61 -6.33 11.12
CA ARG A 5 -14.25 -5.51 10.09
C ARG A 5 -14.75 -4.29 10.83
N ASP A 6 -14.38 -3.11 10.37
CA ASP A 6 -14.98 -1.91 10.91
C ASP A 6 -16.42 -1.82 10.36
N GLU A 7 -17.28 -2.66 10.95
CA GLU A 7 -18.70 -2.75 10.60
C GLU A 7 -19.40 -1.37 10.68
N ARG A 8 -18.81 -0.43 11.44
CA ARG A 8 -19.30 0.96 11.50
C ARG A 8 -18.97 1.74 10.23
N GLY A 9 -17.72 1.64 9.73
CA GLY A 9 -17.32 2.38 8.54
C GLY A 9 -18.06 1.90 7.28
N ASP A 10 -18.26 0.59 7.15
CA ASP A 10 -19.04 0.01 6.06
C ASP A 10 -20.51 0.47 6.14
N GLY A 11 -21.10 0.50 7.34
CA GLY A 11 -22.46 0.96 7.56
C GLY A 11 -22.65 2.46 7.30
N GLU A 12 -21.71 3.30 7.72
CA GLU A 12 -21.75 4.75 7.48
C GLU A 12 -21.66 5.07 5.98
N LEU A 13 -20.78 4.39 5.24
CA LEU A 13 -20.64 4.58 3.80
C LEU A 13 -21.88 4.09 3.04
N GLU A 14 -22.47 2.96 3.44
CA GLU A 14 -23.69 2.41 2.86
C GLU A 14 -24.87 3.35 3.08
N VAL A 15 -25.02 3.89 4.30
CA VAL A 15 -26.05 4.90 4.60
C VAL A 15 -25.86 6.14 3.75
N GLU A 16 -24.65 6.69 3.65
CA GLU A 16 -24.37 7.89 2.85
C GLU A 16 -24.67 7.66 1.37
N ALA A 17 -24.25 6.51 0.82
CA ALA A 17 -24.46 6.17 -0.59
C ALA A 17 -25.94 5.95 -0.96
N ASN A 18 -26.78 5.57 0.00
CA ASN A 18 -28.20 5.31 -0.22
C ASN A 18 -29.12 6.43 0.33
N SER A 19 -28.56 7.47 0.91
CA SER A 19 -29.32 8.61 1.44
C SER A 19 -29.70 9.59 0.34
N THR A 20 -30.89 10.18 0.47
CA THR A 20 -31.22 11.39 -0.26
C THR A 20 -30.56 12.58 0.43
N THR A 21 -29.69 13.30 -0.27
CA THR A 21 -28.87 14.35 0.31
C THR A 21 -29.18 15.70 -0.31
N ASP A 22 -29.82 16.59 0.47
CA ASP A 22 -30.04 17.97 0.10
C ASP A 22 -30.47 18.79 1.35
N ASN A 23 -30.55 20.09 1.21
CA ASN A 23 -31.08 20.99 2.23
C ASN A 23 -31.77 22.19 1.58
N PRO A 24 -33.12 22.32 1.72
CA PRO A 24 -34.01 21.39 2.44
C PRO A 24 -34.37 20.15 1.61
N LEU A 25 -34.70 19.06 2.28
CA LEU A 25 -35.42 17.94 1.67
C LEU A 25 -36.92 18.21 1.69
N ILE A 26 -37.60 17.97 0.55
CA ILE A 26 -39.01 18.14 0.41
C ILE A 26 -39.67 16.80 0.17
N ASP A 27 -40.55 16.39 1.09
CA ASP A 27 -41.40 15.22 0.87
C ASP A 27 -42.54 15.59 -0.07
N ALA A 28 -42.48 15.08 -1.29
CA ALA A 28 -43.51 15.37 -2.31
C ALA A 28 -44.88 14.76 -1.99
N GLN A 29 -44.98 13.78 -1.08
CA GLN A 29 -46.23 13.14 -0.71
C GLN A 29 -46.92 13.90 0.42
N THR A 30 -46.22 14.35 1.42
CA THR A 30 -46.74 15.04 2.58
C THR A 30 -46.69 16.56 2.46
N GLY A 31 -45.79 17.10 1.59
CA GLY A 31 -45.47 18.51 1.49
C GLY A 31 -44.62 19.03 2.65
N GLU A 32 -44.08 18.15 3.48
CA GLU A 32 -43.19 18.52 4.58
C GLU A 32 -41.81 18.95 4.07
N VAL A 33 -41.21 19.91 4.78
CA VAL A 33 -39.88 20.46 4.48
C VAL A 33 -38.97 20.14 5.65
N HIS A 34 -37.88 19.39 5.38
CA HIS A 34 -36.93 18.97 6.37
C HIS A 34 -35.57 19.63 6.13
N ASN A 35 -35.14 20.46 7.08
CA ASN A 35 -33.82 21.07 7.05
C ASN A 35 -32.81 20.16 7.80
N GLY A 36 -31.63 19.99 7.22
CA GLY A 36 -30.58 19.13 7.82
C GLY A 36 -29.20 19.39 7.24
N GLY A 37 -28.21 18.69 7.76
CA GLY A 37 -26.82 18.76 7.32
C GLY A 37 -26.30 17.47 6.66
N ASN A 38 -27.16 16.52 6.34
CA ASN A 38 -26.77 15.22 5.78
C ASN A 38 -26.15 15.28 4.36
N PHE A 39 -26.21 16.45 3.72
CA PHE A 39 -25.51 16.70 2.43
C PHE A 39 -23.98 16.84 2.56
N LEU A 40 -23.44 16.88 3.76
CA LEU A 40 -22.02 17.16 4.00
C LEU A 40 -21.08 15.97 3.71
N ALA A 41 -21.57 14.74 3.76
CA ALA A 41 -20.75 13.53 3.65
C ALA A 41 -19.54 13.52 4.64
N GLN A 42 -19.75 14.02 5.87
CA GLN A 42 -18.69 14.20 6.86
C GLN A 42 -18.10 12.86 7.33
N TYR A 43 -18.91 11.81 7.40
CA TYR A 43 -18.44 10.46 7.76
C TYR A 43 -17.47 9.90 6.73
N VAL A 44 -17.75 10.11 5.44
CA VAL A 44 -16.86 9.72 4.33
C VAL A 44 -15.50 10.44 4.45
N ALA A 45 -15.52 11.76 4.69
CA ALA A 45 -14.31 12.56 4.84
C ALA A 45 -13.42 12.05 5.98
N THR A 46 -14.00 11.85 7.16
CA THR A 46 -13.25 11.38 8.33
C THR A 46 -12.78 9.93 8.20
N GLY A 47 -13.58 9.07 7.58
CA GLY A 47 -13.21 7.70 7.25
C GLY A 47 -11.99 7.64 6.32
N LEU A 48 -12.00 8.41 5.24
CA LEU A 48 -10.89 8.49 4.30
C LEU A 48 -9.62 9.08 4.94
N ASP A 49 -9.73 10.09 5.78
CA ASP A 49 -8.60 10.64 6.53
C ASP A 49 -7.96 9.59 7.44
N ARG A 50 -8.75 8.72 8.08
CA ARG A 50 -8.26 7.59 8.86
C ARG A 50 -7.54 6.55 8.00
N VAL A 51 -8.13 6.17 6.86
CA VAL A 51 -7.50 5.23 5.91
C VAL A 51 -6.15 5.78 5.47
N ARG A 52 -6.07 7.04 5.07
CA ARG A 52 -4.84 7.71 4.64
C ARG A 52 -3.77 7.70 5.74
N SER A 53 -4.15 7.94 6.98
CA SER A 53 -3.25 7.86 8.13
C SER A 53 -2.74 6.43 8.36
N GLN A 54 -3.59 5.41 8.23
CA GLN A 54 -3.18 4.00 8.37
C GLN A 54 -2.24 3.56 7.25
N LEU A 55 -2.47 3.99 6.01
CA LEU A 55 -1.56 3.74 4.90
C LEU A 55 -0.16 4.30 5.17
N ALA A 56 -0.06 5.51 5.73
CA ALA A 56 1.21 6.09 6.10
C ALA A 56 1.95 5.29 7.19
N LEU A 57 1.23 4.80 8.19
CA LEU A 57 1.83 3.93 9.22
C LEU A 57 2.32 2.62 8.63
N THR A 58 1.55 2.01 7.73
CA THR A 58 1.92 0.78 7.03
C THR A 58 3.15 1.00 6.14
N ALA A 59 3.20 2.12 5.41
CA ALA A 59 4.36 2.48 4.60
C ALA A 59 5.63 2.64 5.44
N LYS A 60 5.55 3.32 6.58
CA LYS A 60 6.69 3.44 7.52
C LYS A 60 7.16 2.08 8.03
N HIS A 61 6.23 1.17 8.33
CA HIS A 61 6.58 -0.18 8.76
C HIS A 61 7.27 -0.97 7.66
N ASN A 62 6.75 -0.95 6.44
CA ASN A 62 7.36 -1.59 5.27
C ASN A 62 8.76 -1.03 4.98
N ASP A 63 8.95 0.29 5.07
CA ASP A 63 10.26 0.93 4.86
C ASP A 63 11.31 0.44 5.87
N VAL A 64 10.94 0.31 7.15
CA VAL A 64 11.83 -0.26 8.17
C VAL A 64 12.18 -1.72 7.86
N GLN A 65 11.22 -2.53 7.41
CA GLN A 65 11.47 -3.92 7.01
C GLN A 65 12.46 -3.99 5.83
N ILE A 66 12.30 -3.14 4.82
CA ILE A 66 13.27 -3.03 3.73
C ILE A 66 14.65 -2.68 4.27
N ALA A 67 14.76 -1.67 5.13
CA ALA A 67 16.03 -1.26 5.72
C ALA A 67 16.71 -2.36 6.54
N MET A 68 15.94 -3.15 7.29
CA MET A 68 16.45 -4.30 8.04
C MET A 68 17.01 -5.38 7.12
N LEU A 69 16.33 -5.69 6.03
CA LEU A 69 16.80 -6.66 5.03
C LEU A 69 18.13 -6.21 4.38
N MET A 70 18.31 -4.90 4.15
CA MET A 70 19.52 -4.35 3.53
C MET A 70 20.74 -4.35 4.44
N SER A 71 20.57 -4.54 5.75
CA SER A 71 21.63 -4.51 6.77
C SER A 71 22.03 -5.92 7.20
N PRO A 72 23.30 -6.35 7.02
CA PRO A 72 23.74 -7.67 7.45
C PRO A 72 23.52 -7.99 8.92
N SER A 73 23.64 -6.98 9.79
CA SER A 73 23.44 -7.14 11.24
C SER A 73 21.99 -7.37 11.63
N MET A 74 21.05 -6.93 10.80
CA MET A 74 19.60 -7.05 11.04
C MET A 74 18.98 -8.21 10.25
N SER A 75 19.64 -8.63 9.16
CA SER A 75 19.20 -9.71 8.28
C SER A 75 19.95 -11.02 8.48
N ASP A 76 20.54 -11.21 9.66
CA ASP A 76 21.28 -12.44 10.00
C ASP A 76 22.31 -12.83 8.93
N GLY A 77 23.19 -11.88 8.58
CA GLY A 77 24.35 -12.07 7.73
C GLY A 77 24.09 -12.10 6.22
N LEU A 78 22.91 -11.73 5.73
CA LEU A 78 22.73 -11.53 4.28
C LEU A 78 23.68 -10.45 3.76
N ALA A 79 23.95 -10.47 2.45
CA ALA A 79 24.83 -9.48 1.84
C ALA A 79 24.27 -8.05 2.03
N PRO A 80 25.14 -7.04 2.28
CA PRO A 80 24.69 -5.66 2.38
C PRO A 80 23.95 -5.25 1.10
N SER A 81 22.85 -4.52 1.25
CA SER A 81 21.96 -4.15 0.15
C SER A 81 21.45 -5.34 -0.67
N LEU A 82 21.44 -6.54 -0.11
CA LEU A 82 21.03 -7.79 -0.76
C LEU A 82 21.77 -8.05 -2.09
N VAL A 83 23.07 -7.79 -2.13
CA VAL A 83 23.90 -8.02 -3.30
C VAL A 83 23.87 -9.51 -3.68
N GLY A 84 23.45 -9.83 -4.90
CA GLY A 84 23.33 -11.21 -5.40
C GLY A 84 24.68 -11.85 -5.79
N ASN A 85 25.63 -11.04 -6.23
CA ASN A 85 26.98 -11.52 -6.58
C ASN A 85 28.06 -10.68 -5.89
N ARG A 86 28.68 -11.27 -4.86
CA ARG A 86 29.73 -10.62 -4.07
C ARG A 86 31.08 -10.53 -4.79
N GLU A 87 31.29 -11.30 -5.85
CA GLU A 87 32.55 -11.31 -6.60
C GLU A 87 32.72 -10.07 -7.48
N ARG A 88 31.61 -9.38 -7.79
CA ARG A 88 31.63 -8.14 -8.57
C ARG A 88 31.61 -6.92 -7.67
N ALA A 89 32.71 -6.21 -7.58
CA ALA A 89 32.87 -5.01 -6.74
C ALA A 89 31.89 -3.86 -7.11
N ARG A 90 31.30 -3.88 -8.30
CA ARG A 90 30.35 -2.84 -8.78
C ARG A 90 28.88 -3.17 -8.50
N ASN A 91 28.58 -4.37 -8.00
CA ASN A 91 27.21 -4.76 -7.73
C ASN A 91 26.67 -4.01 -6.50
N MET A 92 25.68 -3.17 -6.70
CA MET A 92 25.02 -2.40 -5.63
C MET A 92 23.78 -3.10 -5.05
N GLY A 93 23.43 -4.28 -5.55
CA GLY A 93 22.23 -5.02 -5.13
C GLY A 93 20.97 -4.19 -5.27
N LEU A 94 20.15 -4.15 -4.25
CA LEU A 94 18.87 -3.43 -4.23
C LEU A 94 18.95 -2.02 -3.62
N LYS A 95 20.14 -1.41 -3.59
CA LYS A 95 20.29 -0.05 -3.03
C LYS A 95 19.38 0.98 -3.69
N GLY A 96 19.28 0.95 -5.02
CA GLY A 96 18.38 1.84 -5.77
C GLY A 96 16.91 1.60 -5.43
N LEU A 97 16.49 0.35 -5.29
CA LEU A 97 15.15 -0.02 -4.87
C LEU A 97 14.82 0.50 -3.46
N GLN A 98 15.75 0.40 -2.52
CA GLN A 98 15.59 0.96 -1.18
C GLN A 98 15.39 2.47 -1.21
N MET A 99 16.18 3.19 -2.00
CA MET A 99 16.07 4.66 -2.13
C MET A 99 14.72 5.06 -2.75
N ALA A 100 14.27 4.33 -3.76
CA ALA A 100 12.95 4.55 -4.37
C ALA A 100 11.82 4.28 -3.37
N GLY A 101 11.88 3.15 -2.66
CA GLY A 101 10.91 2.82 -1.60
C GLY A 101 10.85 3.87 -0.50
N ASN A 102 11.99 4.37 -0.03
CA ASN A 102 12.05 5.43 0.97
C ASN A 102 11.40 6.74 0.46
N SER A 103 11.62 7.09 -0.81
CA SER A 103 10.99 8.27 -1.43
C SER A 103 9.46 8.10 -1.54
N LEU A 104 8.99 6.91 -1.92
CA LEU A 104 7.56 6.58 -1.97
C LEU A 104 6.92 6.66 -0.59
N MET A 105 7.56 6.11 0.46
CA MET A 105 7.10 6.19 1.84
C MET A 105 6.91 7.64 2.28
N ALA A 106 7.85 8.52 1.96
CA ALA A 106 7.77 9.93 2.30
C ALA A 106 6.55 10.62 1.63
N LEU A 107 6.26 10.29 0.36
CA LEU A 107 5.08 10.78 -0.35
C LEU A 107 3.78 10.23 0.24
N VAL A 108 3.71 8.94 0.55
CA VAL A 108 2.56 8.33 1.24
C VAL A 108 2.30 9.04 2.58
N ALA A 109 3.35 9.32 3.35
CA ALA A 109 3.24 10.05 4.61
C ALA A 109 2.78 11.50 4.39
N TYR A 110 3.26 12.19 3.37
CA TYR A 110 2.86 13.55 3.05
C TYR A 110 1.35 13.66 2.77
N PHE A 111 0.78 12.74 2.00
CA PHE A 111 -0.64 12.72 1.69
C PHE A 111 -1.53 12.24 2.84
N SER A 112 -0.99 11.87 3.99
CA SER A 112 -1.76 11.39 5.14
C SER A 112 -2.36 12.49 6.02
N THR A 113 -2.02 13.76 5.76
CA THR A 113 -2.55 14.89 6.53
C THR A 113 -4.07 14.97 6.39
N PRO A 114 -4.84 14.97 7.49
CA PRO A 114 -6.30 15.10 7.43
C PRO A 114 -6.74 16.37 6.73
N LEU A 115 -7.87 16.31 6.05
CA LEU A 115 -8.52 17.45 5.41
C LEU A 115 -9.79 17.88 6.15
N ALA A 116 -10.52 16.93 6.72
CA ALA A 116 -11.84 17.16 7.27
C ALA A 116 -11.90 18.21 8.39
N ASP A 117 -10.80 18.33 9.18
CA ASP A 117 -10.70 19.21 10.35
C ASP A 117 -9.73 20.40 10.19
N ARG A 118 -9.09 20.54 9.01
CA ARG A 118 -7.93 21.43 8.88
C ARG A 118 -8.19 22.73 8.15
N PHE A 119 -9.12 22.77 7.24
CA PHE A 119 -9.29 23.90 6.34
C PHE A 119 -10.64 24.58 6.54
N PRO A 120 -10.64 25.90 6.77
CA PRO A 120 -11.89 26.65 6.82
C PRO A 120 -12.57 26.68 5.45
N SER A 121 -13.89 26.68 5.46
CA SER A 121 -14.68 26.85 4.26
C SER A 121 -15.72 27.96 4.44
N HIS A 122 -15.84 28.83 3.46
CA HIS A 122 -16.74 29.97 3.46
C HIS A 122 -17.44 30.04 2.10
N ALA A 123 -18.51 29.29 1.94
CA ALA A 123 -19.28 29.27 0.70
C ALA A 123 -20.61 30.01 0.84
N GLU A 124 -21.23 30.32 -0.28
CA GLU A 124 -22.58 30.94 -0.37
C GLU A 124 -22.71 32.21 0.48
N GLN A 125 -21.73 33.12 0.39
CA GLN A 125 -21.72 34.35 1.14
C GLN A 125 -21.84 34.15 2.67
N PHE A 126 -21.13 33.14 3.20
CA PHE A 126 -21.11 32.69 4.59
C PHE A 126 -22.39 31.98 5.06
N ASN A 127 -23.29 31.65 4.15
CA ASN A 127 -24.40 30.78 4.48
C ASN A 127 -23.98 29.34 4.74
N GLN A 128 -23.02 28.86 3.95
CA GLN A 128 -22.39 27.55 4.16
C GLN A 128 -20.99 27.73 4.75
N ASN A 129 -20.85 27.51 6.04
CA ASN A 129 -19.61 27.72 6.80
C ASN A 129 -18.84 26.44 7.11
N ILE A 130 -19.34 25.27 6.72
CA ILE A 130 -18.67 23.97 6.83
C ILE A 130 -18.78 23.25 5.48
N ASN A 131 -17.65 22.70 5.04
CA ASN A 131 -17.55 21.75 3.94
C ASN A 131 -16.73 20.56 4.45
N SER A 132 -17.21 19.34 4.24
CA SER A 132 -16.57 18.12 4.74
C SER A 132 -15.21 17.84 4.14
N GLN A 133 -14.88 18.40 2.97
CA GLN A 133 -13.69 18.09 2.20
C GLN A 133 -13.62 16.61 1.73
N SER A 134 -14.75 15.89 1.68
CA SER A 134 -14.81 14.48 1.32
C SER A 134 -14.26 14.21 -0.08
N PHE A 135 -14.55 15.08 -1.03
CA PHE A 135 -14.02 14.99 -2.41
C PHE A 135 -12.48 15.06 -2.43
N GLY A 136 -11.91 16.04 -1.73
CA GLY A 136 -10.45 16.16 -1.61
C GLY A 136 -9.81 14.97 -0.89
N ALA A 137 -10.44 14.49 0.18
CA ALA A 137 -9.99 13.32 0.92
C ALA A 137 -10.00 12.06 0.05
N ALA A 138 -11.02 11.87 -0.80
CA ALA A 138 -11.10 10.75 -1.74
C ALA A 138 -9.99 10.82 -2.81
N HIS A 139 -9.77 11.98 -3.40
CA HIS A 139 -8.68 12.17 -4.37
C HIS A 139 -7.30 11.88 -3.79
N LEU A 140 -7.03 12.38 -2.59
CA LEU A 140 -5.75 12.12 -1.93
C LEU A 140 -5.60 10.66 -1.53
N ALA A 141 -6.68 9.97 -1.17
CA ALA A 141 -6.66 8.53 -0.88
C ALA A 141 -6.33 7.72 -2.13
N ASP A 142 -6.90 8.04 -3.27
CA ASP A 142 -6.62 7.39 -4.56
C ASP A 142 -5.14 7.54 -4.96
N LEU A 143 -4.61 8.76 -4.91
CA LEU A 143 -3.19 9.01 -5.16
C LEU A 143 -2.27 8.26 -4.19
N GLN A 144 -2.65 8.23 -2.92
CA GLN A 144 -1.87 7.56 -1.88
C GLN A 144 -1.86 6.04 -2.06
N LEU A 145 -2.97 5.44 -2.51
CA LEU A 145 -3.07 4.01 -2.80
C LEU A 145 -2.09 3.61 -3.90
N GLY A 146 -2.04 4.31 -5.02
CA GLY A 146 -1.10 4.01 -6.09
C GLY A 146 0.37 4.11 -5.67
N LEU A 147 0.72 5.07 -4.79
CA LEU A 147 2.05 5.18 -4.22
C LEU A 147 2.34 4.02 -3.24
N MET A 148 1.34 3.61 -2.46
CA MET A 148 1.46 2.52 -1.51
C MET A 148 1.66 1.17 -2.19
N GLU A 149 0.98 0.92 -3.31
CA GLU A 149 1.16 -0.29 -4.13
C GLU A 149 2.60 -0.41 -4.65
N GLN A 150 3.17 0.69 -5.16
CA GLN A 150 4.57 0.72 -5.58
C GLN A 150 5.54 0.52 -4.41
N HIS A 151 5.25 1.12 -3.27
CA HIS A 151 6.07 0.96 -2.06
C HIS A 151 6.02 -0.47 -1.52
N LEU A 152 4.86 -1.11 -1.52
CA LEU A 152 4.71 -2.52 -1.17
C LEU A 152 5.45 -3.42 -2.17
N ALA A 153 5.39 -3.12 -3.46
CA ALA A 153 6.14 -3.85 -4.48
C ALA A 153 7.64 -3.83 -4.21
N CYS A 154 8.20 -2.67 -3.79
CA CYS A 154 9.60 -2.58 -3.38
C CYS A 154 9.92 -3.53 -2.21
N GLY A 155 9.06 -3.59 -1.19
CA GLY A 155 9.21 -4.48 -0.05
C GLY A 155 9.15 -5.96 -0.44
N LEU A 156 8.18 -6.33 -1.28
CA LEU A 156 8.00 -7.70 -1.76
C LEU A 156 9.19 -8.18 -2.61
N LEU A 157 9.71 -7.34 -3.50
CA LEU A 157 10.91 -7.64 -4.30
C LEU A 157 12.14 -7.80 -3.41
N ALA A 158 12.31 -6.95 -2.39
CA ALA A 158 13.39 -7.10 -1.42
C ALA A 158 13.25 -8.40 -0.62
N ALA A 159 12.05 -8.79 -0.23
CA ALA A 159 11.79 -10.04 0.47
C ALA A 159 12.12 -11.27 -0.40
N VAL A 160 11.72 -11.28 -1.68
CA VAL A 160 12.07 -12.37 -2.60
C VAL A 160 13.58 -12.51 -2.75
N GLN A 161 14.29 -11.40 -2.99
CA GLN A 161 15.76 -11.39 -3.08
C GLN A 161 16.40 -11.91 -1.79
N ALA A 162 15.87 -11.53 -0.62
CA ALA A 162 16.38 -12.00 0.66
C ALA A 162 16.17 -13.50 0.84
N VAL A 163 15.04 -14.06 0.42
CA VAL A 163 14.76 -15.50 0.43
C VAL A 163 15.74 -16.23 -0.48
N ASP A 164 15.96 -15.74 -1.70
CA ASP A 164 16.90 -16.33 -2.65
C ASP A 164 18.32 -16.40 -2.06
N LEU A 165 18.78 -15.30 -1.46
CA LEU A 165 20.10 -15.23 -0.84
C LEU A 165 20.20 -16.13 0.39
N ARG A 166 19.12 -16.26 1.15
CA ARG A 166 19.05 -17.15 2.30
C ARG A 166 19.10 -18.62 1.86
N ALA A 167 18.37 -18.97 0.82
CA ALA A 167 18.36 -20.29 0.22
C ALA A 167 19.76 -20.69 -0.27
N ALA A 168 20.44 -19.78 -0.97
CA ALA A 168 21.82 -19.97 -1.41
C ALA A 168 22.80 -20.13 -0.24
N LEU A 169 22.65 -19.36 0.84
CA LEU A 169 23.50 -19.42 2.03
C LEU A 169 23.36 -20.77 2.75
N HIS A 170 22.16 -21.31 2.84
CA HIS A 170 21.88 -22.59 3.47
C HIS A 170 22.03 -23.78 2.53
N GLN A 171 22.31 -23.56 1.25
CA GLN A 171 22.34 -24.60 0.21
C GLN A 171 21.05 -25.43 0.20
N ALA A 172 19.92 -24.78 0.46
CA ALA A 172 18.58 -25.37 0.54
C ALA A 172 17.64 -24.63 -0.43
N PRO A 173 16.67 -25.32 -1.01
CA PRO A 173 15.69 -24.66 -1.86
C PRO A 173 14.75 -23.77 -1.03
N ALA A 174 14.17 -22.75 -1.64
CA ALA A 174 13.29 -21.77 -0.96
C ALA A 174 12.09 -22.45 -0.26
N HIS A 175 11.57 -23.55 -0.79
CA HIS A 175 10.44 -24.26 -0.20
C HIS A 175 10.75 -24.92 1.15
N ASP A 176 12.00 -25.17 1.47
CA ASP A 176 12.42 -25.68 2.79
C ASP A 176 12.47 -24.56 3.84
N LEU A 177 12.50 -23.29 3.41
CA LEU A 177 12.64 -22.12 4.27
C LEU A 177 11.32 -21.38 4.50
N LEU A 178 10.30 -21.66 3.71
CA LEU A 178 9.04 -20.93 3.70
C LEU A 178 7.86 -21.83 4.11
N SER A 179 6.82 -21.22 4.70
CA SER A 179 5.54 -21.92 4.92
C SER A 179 4.84 -22.24 3.61
N ALA A 180 3.88 -23.16 3.66
CA ALA A 180 3.07 -23.54 2.49
C ALA A 180 2.32 -22.34 1.86
N GLU A 181 1.91 -21.37 2.67
CA GLU A 181 1.24 -20.15 2.17
C GLU A 181 2.27 -19.17 1.56
N THR A 182 3.40 -18.98 2.23
CA THR A 182 4.42 -18.01 1.80
C THR A 182 5.13 -18.46 0.54
N ILE A 183 5.32 -19.77 0.33
CA ILE A 183 5.95 -20.29 -0.90
C ILE A 183 5.11 -20.01 -2.15
N VAL A 184 3.78 -20.04 -2.03
CA VAL A 184 2.88 -19.69 -3.13
C VAL A 184 3.04 -18.22 -3.52
N LEU A 185 3.14 -17.33 -2.54
CA LEU A 185 3.40 -15.90 -2.77
C LEU A 185 4.76 -15.68 -3.43
N TYR A 186 5.79 -16.34 -2.93
CA TYR A 186 7.15 -16.28 -3.49
C TYR A 186 7.18 -16.67 -4.97
N HIS A 187 6.58 -17.81 -5.34
CA HIS A 187 6.53 -18.23 -6.75
C HIS A 187 5.75 -17.26 -7.64
N LYS A 188 4.63 -16.72 -7.15
CA LYS A 188 3.85 -15.72 -7.90
C LYS A 188 4.64 -14.44 -8.12
N LEU A 189 5.37 -13.94 -7.12
CA LEU A 189 6.21 -12.76 -7.27
C LEU A 189 7.33 -12.99 -8.28
N ARG A 190 8.00 -14.14 -8.26
CA ARG A 190 9.00 -14.50 -9.27
C ARG A 190 8.40 -14.58 -10.67
N ALA A 191 7.24 -15.18 -10.82
CA ALA A 191 6.53 -15.25 -12.09
C ALA A 191 6.14 -13.86 -12.62
N ALA A 192 5.67 -12.96 -11.75
CA ALA A 192 5.29 -11.59 -12.11
C ALA A 192 6.48 -10.79 -12.69
N VAL A 193 7.70 -11.08 -12.26
CA VAL A 193 8.92 -10.45 -12.79
C VAL A 193 9.63 -11.29 -13.85
N GLY A 194 9.00 -12.36 -14.33
CA GLY A 194 9.54 -13.22 -15.40
C GLY A 194 10.77 -14.04 -14.97
N ARG A 195 10.90 -14.36 -13.67
CA ARG A 195 12.01 -15.15 -13.14
C ARG A 195 11.56 -16.55 -12.74
N ALA A 196 12.21 -17.56 -13.30
CA ALA A 196 12.02 -18.94 -12.86
C ALA A 196 12.62 -19.17 -11.46
N ASP A 197 12.10 -20.17 -10.75
CA ASP A 197 12.72 -20.65 -9.51
C ASP A 197 13.83 -21.64 -9.85
N ASP A 198 14.98 -21.09 -10.21
CA ASP A 198 16.18 -21.82 -10.62
C ASP A 198 17.29 -21.80 -9.55
N GLY A 199 16.94 -21.41 -8.32
CA GLY A 199 17.87 -21.30 -7.20
C GLY A 199 18.80 -20.08 -7.27
N ARG A 200 18.59 -19.16 -8.23
CA ARG A 200 19.36 -17.92 -8.35
C ARG A 200 18.60 -16.73 -7.78
N PRO A 201 19.33 -15.75 -7.22
CA PRO A 201 18.72 -14.47 -6.84
C PRO A 201 18.04 -13.81 -8.03
N ILE A 202 16.88 -13.16 -7.81
CA ILE A 202 16.20 -12.42 -8.88
C ILE A 202 17.08 -11.31 -9.45
N VAL A 203 17.95 -10.72 -8.63
CA VAL A 203 18.96 -9.75 -9.05
C VAL A 203 20.35 -10.33 -8.75
N GLY A 204 20.96 -10.92 -9.75
CA GLY A 204 22.30 -11.54 -9.66
C GLY A 204 23.43 -10.72 -10.28
N HIS A 205 23.11 -9.82 -11.21
CA HIS A 205 24.09 -9.06 -11.98
C HIS A 205 23.73 -7.57 -12.07
N ASP A 206 24.73 -6.72 -12.33
CA ASP A 206 24.55 -5.26 -12.44
C ASP A 206 23.64 -4.85 -13.60
N GLU A 207 23.56 -5.65 -14.64
CA GLU A 207 22.67 -5.46 -15.81
C GLU A 207 21.18 -5.62 -15.44
N GLU A 208 20.89 -6.23 -14.30
CA GLU A 208 19.54 -6.48 -13.80
C GLU A 208 19.08 -5.43 -12.79
N GLN A 209 19.75 -4.29 -12.69
CA GLN A 209 19.43 -3.24 -11.70
C GLN A 209 18.36 -2.25 -12.14
N VAL A 210 17.88 -2.34 -13.38
CA VAL A 210 16.74 -1.55 -13.85
C VAL A 210 15.45 -2.27 -13.42
N LEU A 211 14.97 -1.98 -12.22
CA LEU A 211 13.87 -2.71 -11.58
C LEU A 211 12.51 -2.01 -11.73
N GLU A 212 12.44 -0.90 -12.43
CA GLU A 212 11.22 -0.11 -12.59
C GLU A 212 10.04 -0.96 -13.08
N HIS A 213 10.24 -1.69 -14.19
CA HIS A 213 9.20 -2.55 -14.75
C HIS A 213 8.77 -3.71 -13.84
N TRP A 214 9.65 -4.16 -12.93
CA TRP A 214 9.29 -5.16 -11.92
C TRP A 214 8.44 -4.56 -10.81
N VAL A 215 8.79 -3.35 -10.35
CA VAL A 215 7.97 -2.61 -9.38
C VAL A 215 6.58 -2.36 -9.96
N GLU A 216 6.50 -1.91 -11.21
CA GLU A 216 5.22 -1.69 -11.91
C GLU A 216 4.41 -2.98 -12.09
N ALA A 217 5.06 -4.09 -12.45
CA ALA A 217 4.38 -5.37 -12.62
C ALA A 217 3.77 -5.87 -11.30
N VAL A 218 4.54 -5.82 -10.20
CA VAL A 218 4.06 -6.23 -8.88
C VAL A 218 2.99 -5.27 -8.34
N ALA A 219 3.17 -3.96 -8.52
CA ALA A 219 2.17 -2.96 -8.12
C ALA A 219 0.84 -3.16 -8.85
N ARG A 220 0.88 -3.46 -10.15
CA ARG A 220 -0.32 -3.77 -10.95
C ARG A 220 -1.04 -5.02 -10.44
N GLU A 221 -0.31 -6.09 -10.14
CA GLU A 221 -0.90 -7.31 -9.55
C GLU A 221 -1.59 -7.04 -8.20
N LEU A 222 -1.07 -6.10 -7.41
CA LEU A 222 -1.69 -5.66 -6.16
C LEU A 222 -2.97 -4.85 -6.42
N ALA A 223 -2.91 -3.86 -7.32
CA ALA A 223 -4.02 -2.98 -7.67
C ALA A 223 -5.21 -3.73 -8.28
N GLU A 224 -4.96 -4.64 -9.20
CA GLU A 224 -5.99 -5.40 -9.91
C GLU A 224 -6.59 -6.53 -9.07
N ARG A 225 -6.21 -6.66 -7.80
CA ARG A 225 -6.52 -7.83 -6.97
C ARG A 225 -6.25 -9.14 -7.69
N GLY A 226 -5.14 -9.15 -8.43
CA GLY A 226 -4.71 -10.26 -9.26
C GLY A 226 -4.31 -11.51 -8.48
N SER A 227 -3.42 -12.28 -9.05
CA SER A 227 -3.01 -13.56 -8.48
C SER A 227 -2.40 -13.44 -7.08
N LEU A 228 -1.81 -12.29 -6.72
CA LEU A 228 -1.24 -12.04 -5.38
C LEU A 228 -2.31 -11.88 -4.30
N ALA A 229 -3.42 -11.22 -4.59
CA ALA A 229 -4.52 -11.05 -3.63
C ALA A 229 -5.18 -12.39 -3.24
N ALA A 230 -5.21 -13.35 -4.15
CA ALA A 230 -5.77 -14.68 -3.89
C ALA A 230 -4.95 -15.51 -2.88
N VAL A 231 -3.71 -15.11 -2.56
CA VAL A 231 -2.86 -15.79 -1.55
C VAL A 231 -3.13 -15.28 -0.14
N CYS A 232 -3.81 -14.12 -0.01
CA CYS A 232 -4.21 -13.55 1.28
C CYS A 232 -5.74 -13.66 1.50
N PRO A 233 -6.31 -14.87 1.72
CA PRO A 233 -7.76 -15.05 1.82
C PRO A 233 -8.40 -14.37 3.04
N ARG A 234 -7.61 -13.73 3.90
CA ARG A 234 -8.11 -13.01 5.08
C ARG A 234 -8.41 -11.53 4.83
N LEU A 235 -8.26 -11.07 3.57
CA LEU A 235 -8.58 -9.70 3.16
C LEU A 235 -9.84 -9.64 2.27
N SER A 236 -10.53 -10.77 2.11
CA SER A 236 -11.80 -10.88 1.37
C SER A 236 -12.99 -10.84 2.30
#